data_9acccd6be7481dbe1fe28194242df418
#
_entry.id   9acccd6be7481dbe1fe28194242df418
#
_cell.length_a   1.000
_cell.length_b   1.000
_cell.length_c   1.000
_cell.angle_alpha   90.00
_cell.angle_beta   90.00
_cell.angle_gamma   90.00
#
_symmetry.space_group_name_H-M   'P 1'
#
loop_
_entity.id
_entity.type
_entity.pdbx_description
1 polymer ?
#
loop_
_entity_poly.entity_id
_entity_poly.type
_entity_poly.pdbx_seq_one_letter_code
_entity_poly.pdbx_strand_id
1 'polypeptide(L)'
;MATERIFVIVGASLAGAKAAETLREEGFDGRIVLLGAEAERPYERPPLSKDYLRGEAEAKPYVHPEPFYAENEIELRTSTTATGIDPSASTVTIGEGERLPYDRLLLTTGAEPRRLPVPGAELEGIHYLRELGNSDAIRDRLTAGARVVVIGAGWIGAEVAASARERDCEVTIVGMASVPLERVLGPEVGAIYRDIHRDHGVRFLGGTGLEAFEGAARVERVRTSSGASIDADLVVVGVGVAPRVELAESAGIEAENGILVNEHLQSSVPGVLAAGDVANAHHPLYGRRIRVEHWANALEQGPAAARSMLDTGVAYDNIPYFFSDQYDVGMEYAGYATSWDEVVFRGDVKGREFIAFWLESGRIVAGMNVNVWDVNERIRALIRSRTPVDAKRLADPDVPLEELALPPGPAGEERSRASAPPQGFLAQGINFAKRFVAARVATPDATPVSELRNGEAKVIGVDGEKVAAYRDGDGTLHAVSAVCTHMGCLVEWNEDEETWDCHCHGSRFEPSGRVINGPAKKDLEQKQL
;
A
#
# COMPACT_ATOMS: atom_id res chain seq x y z
N MET A 1 1.43 -19.79 40.46
CA MET A 1 1.40 -19.87 38.98
C MET A 1 1.46 -18.45 38.51
N ALA A 2 2.36 -18.09 37.61
CA ALA A 2 2.32 -16.77 36.96
C ALA A 2 0.99 -16.69 36.22
N THR A 3 0.27 -15.59 36.37
CA THR A 3 -0.95 -15.33 35.56
C THR A 3 -0.51 -15.22 34.10
N GLU A 4 -1.21 -15.94 33.21
CA GLU A 4 -0.99 -15.87 31.78
C GLU A 4 -1.17 -14.42 31.30
N ARG A 5 -0.19 -13.87 30.60
CA ARG A 5 -0.29 -12.51 30.03
C ARG A 5 -1.29 -12.49 28.88
N ILE A 6 -2.09 -11.44 28.80
CA ILE A 6 -3.12 -11.26 27.78
C ILE A 6 -2.84 -9.98 26.98
N PHE A 7 -2.60 -10.11 25.68
CA PHE A 7 -2.45 -8.99 24.77
C PHE A 7 -3.71 -8.90 23.89
N VAL A 8 -4.33 -7.72 23.87
CA VAL A 8 -5.54 -7.46 23.10
C VAL A 8 -5.22 -6.49 21.98
N ILE A 9 -5.68 -6.82 20.77
CA ILE A 9 -5.55 -5.99 19.57
C ILE A 9 -6.97 -5.66 19.10
N VAL A 10 -7.31 -4.38 19.05
CA VAL A 10 -8.62 -3.89 18.56
C VAL A 10 -8.48 -3.36 17.15
N GLY A 11 -9.00 -4.11 16.19
CA GLY A 11 -8.94 -3.83 14.76
C GLY A 11 -8.27 -4.98 13.99
N ALA A 12 -9.06 -5.94 13.49
CA ALA A 12 -8.60 -7.09 12.74
C ALA A 12 -8.47 -6.74 11.23
N SER A 13 -7.58 -5.79 10.90
CA SER A 13 -7.16 -5.51 9.53
C SER A 13 -5.63 -5.73 9.42
N LEU A 14 -4.97 -5.20 8.39
CA LEU A 14 -3.56 -5.49 8.12
C LEU A 14 -2.63 -5.22 9.31
N ALA A 15 -2.71 -4.04 9.92
CA ALA A 15 -1.83 -3.69 11.05
C ALA A 15 -2.03 -4.61 12.26
N GLY A 16 -3.28 -4.95 12.59
CA GLY A 16 -3.61 -5.85 13.70
C GLY A 16 -3.17 -7.29 13.43
N ALA A 17 -3.38 -7.79 12.21
CA ALA A 17 -2.95 -9.12 11.80
C ALA A 17 -1.42 -9.26 11.84
N LYS A 18 -0.70 -8.27 11.30
CA LYS A 18 0.77 -8.26 11.31
C LYS A 18 1.36 -8.07 12.70
N ALA A 19 0.66 -7.37 13.60
CA ALA A 19 1.06 -7.30 15.00
C ALA A 19 0.88 -8.65 15.71
N ALA A 20 -0.26 -9.33 15.51
CA ALA A 20 -0.52 -10.64 16.12
C ALA A 20 0.48 -11.70 15.62
N GLU A 21 0.78 -11.72 14.33
CA GLU A 21 1.81 -12.56 13.72
C GLU A 21 3.18 -12.31 14.38
N THR A 22 3.61 -11.05 14.42
CA THR A 22 4.91 -10.68 14.99
C THR A 22 5.05 -11.03 16.46
N LEU A 23 3.99 -10.90 17.27
CA LEU A 23 4.00 -11.35 18.67
C LEU A 23 4.35 -12.84 18.77
N ARG A 24 3.82 -13.69 17.88
CA ARG A 24 4.16 -15.12 17.87
C ARG A 24 5.58 -15.37 17.35
N GLU A 25 5.98 -14.71 16.28
CA GLU A 25 7.34 -14.82 15.71
C GLU A 25 8.42 -14.42 16.72
N GLU A 26 8.15 -13.40 17.56
CA GLU A 26 9.04 -12.93 18.63
C GLU A 26 8.91 -13.75 19.94
N GLY A 27 8.15 -14.85 19.92
CA GLY A 27 8.07 -15.83 21.02
C GLY A 27 7.16 -15.44 22.19
N PHE A 28 6.18 -14.55 21.98
CA PHE A 28 5.17 -14.29 23.01
C PHE A 28 4.30 -15.54 23.24
N ASP A 29 4.35 -16.08 24.45
CA ASP A 29 3.70 -17.32 24.88
C ASP A 29 2.33 -17.10 25.57
N GLY A 30 1.93 -15.85 25.81
CA GLY A 30 0.65 -15.49 26.41
C GLY A 30 -0.52 -15.53 25.41
N ARG A 31 -1.71 -15.22 25.89
CA ARG A 31 -2.92 -15.15 25.09
C ARG A 31 -2.94 -13.90 24.18
N ILE A 32 -3.19 -14.08 22.89
CA ILE A 32 -3.41 -12.99 21.91
C ILE A 32 -4.88 -13.01 21.49
N VAL A 33 -5.58 -11.88 21.66
CA VAL A 33 -6.96 -11.70 21.18
C VAL A 33 -7.00 -10.60 20.16
N LEU A 34 -7.39 -10.94 18.93
CA LEU A 34 -7.54 -10.02 17.80
C LEU A 34 -9.03 -9.80 17.51
N LEU A 35 -9.50 -8.57 17.74
CA LEU A 35 -10.91 -8.20 17.62
C LEU A 35 -11.18 -7.47 16.30
N GLY A 36 -12.16 -7.93 15.51
CA GLY A 36 -12.62 -7.32 14.27
C GLY A 36 -14.10 -7.05 14.23
N ALA A 37 -14.51 -5.82 13.93
CA ALA A 37 -15.92 -5.46 13.76
C ALA A 37 -16.54 -6.05 12.48
N GLU A 38 -15.71 -6.24 11.43
CA GLU A 38 -16.13 -6.85 10.17
C GLU A 38 -16.31 -8.37 10.33
N ALA A 39 -17.17 -8.97 9.52
CA ALA A 39 -17.37 -10.42 9.49
C ALA A 39 -16.22 -11.18 8.83
N GLU A 40 -15.46 -10.49 8.00
CA GLU A 40 -14.33 -11.05 7.29
C GLU A 40 -13.07 -11.12 8.18
N ARG A 41 -12.26 -12.16 7.98
CA ARG A 41 -10.92 -12.18 8.57
C ARG A 41 -10.03 -11.09 7.93
N PRO A 42 -8.89 -10.72 8.54
CA PRO A 42 -8.02 -9.66 8.02
C PRO A 42 -7.68 -9.81 6.53
N TYR A 43 -7.83 -8.73 5.78
CA TYR A 43 -7.59 -8.67 4.34
C TYR A 43 -6.89 -7.38 3.93
N GLU A 44 -6.28 -7.38 2.76
CA GLU A 44 -5.62 -6.23 2.15
C GLU A 44 -6.62 -5.34 1.41
N ARG A 45 -6.51 -4.02 1.61
CA ARG A 45 -7.43 -3.06 1.01
C ARG A 45 -7.03 -2.55 -0.38
N PRO A 46 -5.73 -2.50 -0.78
CA PRO A 46 -5.34 -1.99 -2.10
C PRO A 46 -6.01 -2.70 -3.29
N PRO A 47 -6.27 -4.01 -3.27
CA PRO A 47 -6.97 -4.67 -4.37
C PRO A 47 -8.42 -4.22 -4.57
N LEU A 48 -9.07 -3.67 -3.51
CA LEU A 48 -10.50 -3.31 -3.54
C LEU A 48 -10.85 -2.19 -4.50
N SER A 49 -9.88 -1.39 -4.95
CA SER A 49 -10.04 -0.33 -5.96
C SER A 49 -9.45 -0.72 -7.32
N LYS A 50 -8.84 -1.91 -7.45
CA LYS A 50 -8.07 -2.37 -8.61
C LYS A 50 -8.62 -3.69 -9.18
N ASP A 51 -7.80 -4.72 -9.21
CA ASP A 51 -8.07 -6.06 -9.74
C ASP A 51 -9.30 -6.74 -9.09
N TYR A 52 -9.45 -6.65 -7.77
CA TYR A 52 -10.65 -7.16 -7.10
C TYR A 52 -11.92 -6.43 -7.55
N LEU A 53 -11.87 -5.10 -7.68
CA LEU A 53 -13.00 -4.30 -8.17
C LEU A 53 -13.35 -4.61 -9.63
N ARG A 54 -12.33 -4.88 -10.46
CA ARG A 54 -12.53 -5.28 -11.85
C ARG A 54 -13.07 -6.71 -12.01
N GLY A 55 -13.01 -7.52 -10.94
CA GLY A 55 -13.40 -8.93 -10.96
C GLY A 55 -12.34 -9.82 -11.62
N GLU A 56 -11.09 -9.39 -11.62
CA GLU A 56 -9.94 -10.13 -12.14
C GLU A 56 -9.27 -10.99 -11.05
N ALA A 57 -9.47 -10.64 -9.78
CA ALA A 57 -8.98 -11.43 -8.65
C ALA A 57 -9.87 -12.66 -8.44
N GLU A 58 -9.28 -13.86 -8.43
CA GLU A 58 -10.01 -15.12 -8.22
C GLU A 58 -10.46 -15.33 -6.78
N ALA A 59 -9.75 -14.74 -5.81
CA ALA A 59 -10.00 -14.91 -4.39
C ALA A 59 -10.03 -13.56 -3.66
N LYS A 60 -10.67 -13.54 -2.49
CA LYS A 60 -10.60 -12.41 -1.55
C LYS A 60 -9.15 -12.21 -1.09
N PRO A 61 -8.67 -10.97 -1.00
CA PRO A 61 -7.26 -10.66 -0.70
C PRO A 61 -6.95 -10.78 0.81
N TYR A 62 -7.16 -11.94 1.39
CA TYR A 62 -6.87 -12.17 2.80
C TYR A 62 -5.37 -12.09 3.12
N VAL A 63 -5.04 -11.51 4.28
CA VAL A 63 -3.65 -11.38 4.77
C VAL A 63 -3.02 -12.74 5.01
N HIS A 64 -3.80 -13.68 5.59
CA HIS A 64 -3.38 -15.04 5.87
C HIS A 64 -4.46 -16.05 5.47
N PRO A 65 -4.09 -17.30 5.17
CA PRO A 65 -5.05 -18.38 4.98
C PRO A 65 -5.87 -18.63 6.26
N GLU A 66 -7.02 -19.29 6.12
CA GLU A 66 -7.97 -19.49 7.23
C GLU A 66 -7.35 -20.19 8.45
N PRO A 67 -6.56 -21.27 8.32
CA PRO A 67 -6.02 -21.97 9.49
C PRO A 67 -4.95 -21.22 10.24
N PHE A 68 -4.32 -20.18 9.66
CA PHE A 68 -3.19 -19.44 10.23
C PHE A 68 -3.42 -18.99 11.68
N TYR A 69 -4.58 -18.39 11.97
CA TYR A 69 -4.85 -17.83 13.30
C TYR A 69 -4.95 -18.91 14.37
N ALA A 70 -5.63 -20.02 14.06
CA ALA A 70 -5.75 -21.15 14.98
C ALA A 70 -4.40 -21.89 15.16
N GLU A 71 -3.66 -22.10 14.10
CA GLU A 71 -2.34 -22.77 14.13
C GLU A 71 -1.29 -21.97 14.91
N ASN A 72 -1.42 -20.64 14.94
CA ASN A 72 -0.57 -19.76 15.71
C ASN A 72 -1.19 -19.33 17.05
N GLU A 73 -2.22 -20.02 17.53
CA GLU A 73 -2.89 -19.74 18.80
C GLU A 73 -3.32 -18.26 18.96
N ILE A 74 -3.72 -17.61 17.85
CA ILE A 74 -4.27 -16.27 17.83
C ILE A 74 -5.79 -16.38 17.87
N GLU A 75 -6.40 -15.88 18.93
CA GLU A 75 -7.87 -15.84 19.08
C GLU A 75 -8.44 -14.71 18.23
N LEU A 76 -8.78 -15.01 16.97
CA LEU A 76 -9.46 -14.07 16.08
C LEU A 76 -10.98 -14.08 16.36
N ARG A 77 -11.52 -12.92 16.73
CA ARG A 77 -12.96 -12.69 16.91
C ARG A 77 -13.44 -11.70 15.85
N THR A 78 -14.01 -12.19 14.79
CA THR A 78 -14.72 -11.36 13.78
C THR A 78 -16.12 -10.98 14.28
N SER A 79 -16.80 -10.04 13.61
CA SER A 79 -18.11 -9.52 14.01
C SER A 79 -18.14 -9.10 15.48
N THR A 80 -17.01 -8.67 16.03
CA THR A 80 -16.85 -8.32 17.45
C THR A 80 -16.37 -6.88 17.58
N THR A 81 -17.24 -5.99 18.05
CA THR A 81 -16.93 -4.58 18.22
C THR A 81 -16.52 -4.28 19.65
N ALA A 82 -15.35 -3.64 19.82
CA ALA A 82 -14.97 -3.03 21.08
C ALA A 82 -15.79 -1.75 21.30
N THR A 83 -16.48 -1.66 22.43
CA THR A 83 -17.41 -0.57 22.76
C THR A 83 -16.93 0.34 23.88
N GLY A 84 -15.86 -0.04 24.59
CA GLY A 84 -15.26 0.77 25.64
C GLY A 84 -13.91 0.26 26.09
N ILE A 85 -13.10 1.14 26.64
CA ILE A 85 -11.82 0.82 27.27
C ILE A 85 -11.85 1.43 28.67
N ASP A 86 -11.49 0.65 29.68
CA ASP A 86 -11.22 1.12 31.05
C ASP A 86 -9.73 0.95 31.34
N PRO A 87 -8.92 2.00 31.15
CA PRO A 87 -7.48 1.91 31.41
C PRO A 87 -7.13 1.62 32.87
N SER A 88 -7.97 2.08 33.81
CA SER A 88 -7.74 1.90 35.24
C SER A 88 -7.92 0.45 35.68
N ALA A 89 -8.87 -0.25 35.07
CA ALA A 89 -9.13 -1.67 35.27
C ALA A 89 -8.37 -2.57 34.28
N SER A 90 -7.68 -1.99 33.29
CA SER A 90 -7.04 -2.69 32.17
C SER A 90 -7.99 -3.66 31.49
N THR A 91 -9.17 -3.16 31.05
CA THR A 91 -10.20 -3.96 30.38
C THR A 91 -10.72 -3.29 29.10
N VAL A 92 -11.02 -4.11 28.11
CA VAL A 92 -11.79 -3.73 26.91
C VAL A 92 -13.21 -4.30 27.05
N THR A 93 -14.23 -3.47 26.83
CA THR A 93 -15.61 -3.92 26.73
C THR A 93 -15.91 -4.27 25.28
N ILE A 94 -16.50 -5.44 25.04
CA ILE A 94 -16.86 -5.96 23.73
C ILE A 94 -18.34 -6.35 23.67
N GLY A 95 -18.94 -6.17 22.48
CA GLY A 95 -20.33 -6.52 22.24
C GLY A 95 -21.30 -5.89 23.26
N GLU A 96 -22.16 -6.72 23.87
CA GLU A 96 -23.19 -6.30 24.81
C GLU A 96 -22.69 -6.12 26.27
N GLY A 97 -21.36 -6.08 26.50
CA GLY A 97 -20.80 -5.78 27.82
C GLY A 97 -19.82 -6.83 28.38
N GLU A 98 -19.39 -7.78 27.59
CA GLU A 98 -18.27 -8.68 27.98
C GLU A 98 -17.02 -7.84 28.23
N ARG A 99 -16.35 -8.06 29.38
CA ARG A 99 -15.10 -7.40 29.73
C ARG A 99 -13.91 -8.34 29.51
N LEU A 100 -13.00 -7.92 28.64
CA LEU A 100 -11.76 -8.65 28.33
C LEU A 100 -10.57 -7.95 29.01
N PRO A 101 -9.89 -8.59 29.98
CA PRO A 101 -8.70 -8.01 30.60
C PRO A 101 -7.53 -8.01 29.64
N TYR A 102 -6.58 -7.06 29.82
CA TYR A 102 -5.33 -7.00 29.06
C TYR A 102 -4.15 -6.55 29.90
N ASP A 103 -2.96 -7.07 29.57
CA ASP A 103 -1.69 -6.55 30.06
C ASP A 103 -1.11 -5.49 29.09
N ARG A 104 -1.40 -5.63 27.80
CA ARG A 104 -1.12 -4.65 26.74
C ARG A 104 -2.32 -4.56 25.78
N LEU A 105 -2.60 -3.36 25.33
CA LEU A 105 -3.66 -3.07 24.37
C LEU A 105 -3.08 -2.36 23.14
N LEU A 106 -3.37 -2.88 21.95
CA LEU A 106 -3.02 -2.23 20.68
C LEU A 106 -4.30 -1.80 19.95
N LEU A 107 -4.39 -0.50 19.60
CA LEU A 107 -5.48 0.07 18.82
C LEU A 107 -5.07 0.17 17.35
N THR A 108 -5.71 -0.62 16.50
CA THR A 108 -5.55 -0.63 15.04
C THR A 108 -6.89 -0.42 14.35
N THR A 109 -7.70 0.48 14.91
CA THR A 109 -9.09 0.76 14.48
C THR A 109 -9.18 1.39 13.09
N GLY A 110 -8.06 1.88 12.57
CA GLY A 110 -7.96 2.40 11.21
C GLY A 110 -8.71 3.73 11.02
N ALA A 111 -9.30 3.88 9.84
CA ALA A 111 -10.02 5.08 9.44
C ALA A 111 -11.30 4.70 8.67
N GLU A 112 -12.24 5.62 8.57
CA GLU A 112 -13.50 5.46 7.83
C GLU A 112 -13.69 6.55 6.78
N PRO A 113 -14.41 6.29 5.68
CA PRO A 113 -14.70 7.28 4.66
C PRO A 113 -15.51 8.45 5.22
N ARG A 114 -15.09 9.67 4.87
CA ARG A 114 -15.86 10.89 5.19
C ARG A 114 -17.16 10.87 4.43
N ARG A 115 -18.28 11.02 5.15
CA ARG A 115 -19.61 11.15 4.59
C ARG A 115 -19.88 12.59 4.17
N LEU A 116 -20.52 12.78 3.02
CA LEU A 116 -20.92 14.11 2.55
C LEU A 116 -22.34 14.44 3.02
N PRO A 117 -22.52 15.49 3.82
CA PRO A 117 -23.85 15.91 4.30
C PRO A 117 -24.56 16.80 3.26
N VAL A 118 -24.86 16.21 2.10
CA VAL A 118 -25.54 16.91 0.99
C VAL A 118 -26.91 16.29 0.74
N PRO A 119 -27.87 17.05 0.16
CA PRO A 119 -29.17 16.52 -0.22
C PRO A 119 -29.04 15.28 -1.13
N GLY A 120 -29.80 14.24 -0.85
CA GLY A 120 -29.84 12.98 -1.60
C GLY A 120 -28.70 12.00 -1.26
N ALA A 121 -27.91 12.23 -0.21
CA ALA A 121 -26.80 11.35 0.16
C ALA A 121 -27.26 9.93 0.60
N GLU A 122 -28.56 9.75 0.86
CA GLU A 122 -29.20 8.49 1.24
C GLU A 122 -29.76 7.70 0.04
N LEU A 123 -29.70 8.23 -1.18
CA LEU A 123 -30.21 7.55 -2.37
C LEU A 123 -29.42 6.27 -2.66
N GLU A 124 -30.11 5.24 -3.14
CA GLU A 124 -29.44 4.03 -3.61
C GLU A 124 -28.49 4.33 -4.78
N GLY A 125 -27.41 3.56 -4.87
CA GLY A 125 -26.39 3.73 -5.93
C GLY A 125 -25.29 4.72 -5.61
N ILE A 126 -25.26 5.23 -4.37
CA ILE A 126 -24.15 6.03 -3.83
C ILE A 126 -23.33 5.15 -2.91
N HIS A 127 -22.05 5.01 -3.22
CA HIS A 127 -21.15 4.11 -2.52
C HIS A 127 -19.89 4.82 -2.02
N TYR A 128 -19.36 4.31 -0.90
CA TYR A 128 -18.08 4.68 -0.31
C TYR A 128 -17.23 3.43 -0.26
N LEU A 129 -16.05 3.45 -0.85
CA LEU A 129 -15.19 2.28 -0.89
C LEU A 129 -14.28 2.22 0.34
N ARG A 130 -14.41 1.17 1.14
CA ARG A 130 -13.52 0.87 2.26
C ARG A 130 -13.41 -0.63 2.54
N GLU A 131 -14.51 -1.35 2.50
CA GLU A 131 -14.65 -2.76 2.89
C GLU A 131 -14.92 -3.64 1.67
N LEU A 132 -14.66 -4.95 1.82
CA LEU A 132 -14.92 -5.94 0.76
C LEU A 132 -16.35 -5.82 0.20
N GLY A 133 -17.34 -5.78 1.07
CA GLY A 133 -18.74 -5.65 0.64
C GLY A 133 -19.04 -4.36 -0.14
N ASN A 134 -18.29 -3.28 0.12
CA ASN A 134 -18.43 -2.05 -0.68
C ASN A 134 -17.88 -2.27 -2.11
N SER A 135 -16.73 -2.94 -2.22
CA SER A 135 -16.13 -3.25 -3.51
C SER A 135 -17.03 -4.20 -4.32
N ASP A 136 -17.59 -5.23 -3.69
CA ASP A 136 -18.57 -6.14 -4.31
C ASP A 136 -19.79 -5.38 -4.84
N ALA A 137 -20.39 -4.51 -4.01
CA ALA A 137 -21.56 -3.72 -4.39
C ALA A 137 -21.29 -2.73 -5.54
N ILE A 138 -20.10 -2.17 -5.59
CA ILE A 138 -19.66 -1.31 -6.70
C ILE A 138 -19.42 -2.16 -7.95
N ARG A 139 -18.66 -3.25 -7.84
CA ARG A 139 -18.32 -4.17 -8.94
C ARG A 139 -19.56 -4.69 -9.69
N ASP A 140 -20.59 -5.08 -8.95
CA ASP A 140 -21.85 -5.60 -9.52
C ASP A 140 -22.59 -4.57 -10.38
N ARG A 141 -22.25 -3.28 -10.21
CA ARG A 141 -22.84 -2.16 -10.96
C ARG A 141 -21.93 -1.62 -12.07
N LEU A 142 -20.65 -2.04 -12.12
CA LEU A 142 -19.72 -1.68 -13.20
C LEU A 142 -20.01 -2.55 -14.43
N THR A 143 -21.02 -2.16 -15.20
CA THR A 143 -21.40 -2.81 -16.47
C THR A 143 -21.06 -1.90 -17.65
N ALA A 144 -20.76 -2.48 -18.80
CA ALA A 144 -20.43 -1.71 -20.01
C ALA A 144 -21.49 -0.65 -20.34
N GLY A 145 -21.07 0.59 -20.54
CA GLY A 145 -21.93 1.73 -20.79
C GLY A 145 -22.59 2.35 -19.56
N ALA A 146 -22.39 1.81 -18.33
CA ALA A 146 -22.89 2.45 -17.11
C ALA A 146 -22.21 3.81 -16.89
N ARG A 147 -23.00 4.82 -16.53
CA ARG A 147 -22.51 6.18 -16.22
C ARG A 147 -22.08 6.24 -14.77
N VAL A 148 -20.78 6.25 -14.54
CA VAL A 148 -20.16 6.29 -13.22
C VAL A 148 -19.66 7.69 -12.92
N VAL A 149 -20.12 8.28 -11.82
CA VAL A 149 -19.62 9.57 -11.34
C VAL A 149 -18.80 9.33 -10.07
N VAL A 150 -17.54 9.73 -10.11
CA VAL A 150 -16.62 9.66 -8.97
C VAL A 150 -16.52 11.04 -8.33
N ILE A 151 -16.89 11.15 -7.06
CA ILE A 151 -16.77 12.38 -6.27
C ILE A 151 -15.49 12.34 -5.47
N GLY A 152 -14.54 13.21 -5.83
CA GLY A 152 -13.20 13.26 -5.25
C GLY A 152 -12.14 12.69 -6.18
N ALA A 153 -11.08 13.48 -6.39
CA ALA A 153 -9.98 13.19 -7.30
C ALA A 153 -8.68 12.81 -6.53
N GLY A 154 -8.82 12.15 -5.37
CA GLY A 154 -7.73 11.53 -4.62
C GLY A 154 -7.41 10.12 -5.16
N TRP A 155 -6.49 9.39 -4.49
CA TRP A 155 -6.02 8.06 -4.92
C TRP A 155 -7.17 7.08 -5.17
N ILE A 156 -8.05 6.87 -4.19
CA ILE A 156 -9.17 5.93 -4.32
C ILE A 156 -10.10 6.33 -5.46
N GLY A 157 -10.41 7.62 -5.59
CA GLY A 157 -11.24 8.11 -6.70
C GLY A 157 -10.60 7.88 -8.07
N ALA A 158 -9.31 8.15 -8.22
CA ALA A 158 -8.56 7.92 -9.45
C ALA A 158 -8.48 6.43 -9.82
N GLU A 159 -8.19 5.55 -8.84
CA GLU A 159 -8.13 4.09 -9.04
C GLU A 159 -9.50 3.50 -9.41
N VAL A 160 -10.57 3.92 -8.73
CA VAL A 160 -11.94 3.50 -9.06
C VAL A 160 -12.33 3.97 -10.45
N ALA A 161 -11.96 5.21 -10.83
CA ALA A 161 -12.22 5.72 -12.19
C ALA A 161 -11.48 4.90 -13.25
N ALA A 162 -10.22 4.52 -12.99
CA ALA A 162 -9.45 3.65 -13.86
C ALA A 162 -10.13 2.27 -14.00
N SER A 163 -10.44 1.62 -12.89
CA SER A 163 -11.11 0.31 -12.87
C SER A 163 -12.47 0.32 -13.56
N ALA A 164 -13.26 1.39 -13.39
CA ALA A 164 -14.54 1.54 -14.08
C ALA A 164 -14.37 1.70 -15.60
N ARG A 165 -13.32 2.44 -16.05
CA ARG A 165 -13.01 2.55 -17.48
C ARG A 165 -12.57 1.23 -18.09
N GLU A 166 -11.77 0.43 -17.38
CA GLU A 166 -11.35 -0.91 -17.82
C GLU A 166 -12.51 -1.90 -17.90
N ARG A 167 -13.65 -1.55 -17.27
CA ARG A 167 -14.93 -2.26 -17.41
C ARG A 167 -15.90 -1.59 -18.41
N ASP A 168 -15.40 -0.75 -19.30
CA ASP A 168 -16.15 -0.05 -20.36
C ASP A 168 -17.27 0.87 -19.85
N CYS A 169 -17.16 1.38 -18.61
CA CYS A 169 -18.10 2.38 -18.10
C CYS A 169 -17.81 3.78 -18.67
N GLU A 170 -18.81 4.64 -18.72
CA GLU A 170 -18.64 6.09 -18.96
C GLU A 170 -18.32 6.78 -17.65
N VAL A 171 -17.10 7.33 -17.49
CA VAL A 171 -16.63 7.85 -16.21
C VAL A 171 -16.47 9.36 -16.21
N THR A 172 -17.04 10.01 -15.19
CA THR A 172 -16.77 11.42 -14.87
C THR A 172 -16.24 11.54 -13.46
N ILE A 173 -15.08 12.19 -13.28
CA ILE A 173 -14.54 12.57 -11.97
C ILE A 173 -14.92 14.03 -11.69
N VAL A 174 -15.46 14.29 -10.50
CA VAL A 174 -15.77 15.63 -9.98
C VAL A 174 -14.85 15.91 -8.79
N GLY A 175 -14.10 17.01 -8.85
CA GLY A 175 -13.14 17.37 -7.80
C GLY A 175 -13.01 18.87 -7.55
N MET A 176 -12.78 19.25 -6.28
CA MET A 176 -12.55 20.65 -5.91
C MET A 176 -11.19 21.17 -6.40
N ALA A 177 -10.21 20.28 -6.52
CA ALA A 177 -8.89 20.60 -7.06
C ALA A 177 -8.94 20.81 -8.58
N SER A 178 -8.00 21.57 -9.13
CA SER A 178 -7.93 21.89 -10.58
C SER A 178 -7.44 20.69 -11.39
N VAL A 179 -6.70 19.78 -10.77
CA VAL A 179 -6.20 18.53 -11.33
C VAL A 179 -6.37 17.39 -10.32
N PRO A 180 -6.38 16.10 -10.74
CA PRO A 180 -6.35 14.98 -9.82
C PRO A 180 -5.08 15.00 -8.94
N LEU A 181 -5.20 14.48 -7.71
CA LEU A 181 -4.07 14.28 -6.79
C LEU A 181 -3.31 15.58 -6.40
N GLU A 182 -3.81 16.76 -6.77
CA GLU A 182 -3.13 18.06 -6.60
C GLU A 182 -2.63 18.29 -5.17
N ARG A 183 -3.41 17.90 -4.17
CA ARG A 183 -3.05 18.10 -2.75
C ARG A 183 -1.81 17.31 -2.33
N VAL A 184 -1.54 16.18 -2.96
CA VAL A 184 -0.44 15.28 -2.60
C VAL A 184 0.76 15.45 -3.52
N LEU A 185 0.49 15.60 -4.83
CA LEU A 185 1.53 15.60 -5.87
C LEU A 185 1.80 16.98 -6.48
N GLY A 186 0.97 17.99 -6.17
CA GLY A 186 1.05 19.31 -6.81
C GLY A 186 0.38 19.36 -8.17
N PRO A 187 0.25 20.59 -8.73
CA PRO A 187 -0.42 20.80 -10.01
C PRO A 187 0.36 20.20 -11.20
N GLU A 188 1.69 20.17 -11.14
CA GLU A 188 2.55 19.69 -12.23
C GLU A 188 2.34 18.20 -12.48
N VAL A 189 2.46 17.39 -11.44
CA VAL A 189 2.26 15.93 -11.52
C VAL A 189 0.78 15.59 -11.65
N GLY A 190 -0.10 16.34 -10.97
CA GLY A 190 -1.55 16.19 -11.10
C GLY A 190 -2.04 16.41 -12.52
N ALA A 191 -1.41 17.32 -13.29
CA ALA A 191 -1.74 17.53 -14.70
C ALA A 191 -1.41 16.30 -15.56
N ILE A 192 -0.33 15.57 -15.24
CA ILE A 192 0.03 14.32 -15.92
C ILE A 192 -1.07 13.28 -15.68
N TYR A 193 -1.53 13.10 -14.43
CA TYR A 193 -2.61 12.17 -14.11
C TYR A 193 -3.95 12.56 -14.76
N ARG A 194 -4.26 13.86 -14.83
CA ARG A 194 -5.43 14.32 -15.58
C ARG A 194 -5.35 13.90 -17.05
N ASP A 195 -4.19 14.04 -17.66
CA ASP A 195 -3.98 13.70 -19.06
C ASP A 195 -4.03 12.18 -19.27
N ILE A 196 -3.49 11.37 -18.33
CA ILE A 196 -3.66 9.91 -18.34
C ILE A 196 -5.15 9.53 -18.32
N HIS A 197 -5.92 10.06 -17.39
CA HIS A 197 -7.35 9.79 -17.32
C HIS A 197 -8.11 10.22 -18.58
N ARG A 198 -7.78 11.39 -19.13
CA ARG A 198 -8.38 11.89 -20.36
C ARG A 198 -8.08 10.99 -21.55
N ASP A 199 -6.84 10.52 -21.70
CA ASP A 199 -6.43 9.62 -22.77
C ASP A 199 -7.18 8.28 -22.73
N HIS A 200 -7.63 7.86 -21.53
CA HIS A 200 -8.49 6.70 -21.32
C HIS A 200 -10.00 7.03 -21.34
N GLY A 201 -10.38 8.25 -21.75
CA GLY A 201 -11.77 8.65 -21.95
C GLY A 201 -12.52 9.05 -20.69
N VAL A 202 -11.83 9.34 -19.58
CA VAL A 202 -12.43 9.90 -18.36
C VAL A 202 -12.67 11.40 -18.55
N ARG A 203 -13.87 11.86 -18.26
CA ARG A 203 -14.19 13.29 -18.16
C ARG A 203 -13.82 13.79 -16.77
N PHE A 204 -12.90 14.74 -16.67
CA PHE A 204 -12.53 15.38 -15.41
C PHE A 204 -13.16 16.78 -15.28
N LEU A 205 -13.90 17.01 -14.21
CA LEU A 205 -14.48 18.29 -13.81
C LEU A 205 -13.79 18.79 -12.54
N GLY A 206 -12.71 19.54 -12.73
CA GLY A 206 -11.96 20.17 -11.65
C GLY A 206 -12.50 21.54 -11.25
N GLY A 207 -12.10 22.03 -10.06
CA GLY A 207 -12.50 23.34 -9.54
C GLY A 207 -13.97 23.43 -9.15
N THR A 208 -14.65 22.30 -8.98
CA THR A 208 -16.07 22.26 -8.59
C THR A 208 -16.35 21.20 -7.54
N GLY A 209 -17.23 21.51 -6.61
CA GLY A 209 -17.70 20.59 -5.57
C GLY A 209 -19.03 19.94 -5.92
N LEU A 210 -19.45 19.01 -5.07
CA LEU A 210 -20.78 18.43 -5.08
C LEU A 210 -21.76 19.37 -4.39
N GLU A 211 -22.94 19.56 -4.98
CA GLU A 211 -24.05 20.29 -4.37
C GLU A 211 -25.15 19.33 -3.88
N ALA A 212 -25.57 18.38 -4.72
CA ALA A 212 -26.62 17.42 -4.39
C ALA A 212 -26.53 16.17 -5.25
N PHE A 213 -27.07 15.07 -4.74
CA PHE A 213 -27.48 13.92 -5.53
C PHE A 213 -28.98 14.01 -5.81
N GLU A 214 -29.40 13.70 -7.02
CA GLU A 214 -30.79 13.81 -7.49
C GLU A 214 -31.29 12.47 -7.99
N GLY A 215 -32.54 12.16 -7.67
CA GLY A 215 -33.25 10.94 -8.08
C GLY A 215 -34.47 10.72 -7.23
N ALA A 216 -35.28 9.71 -7.55
CA ALA A 216 -36.48 9.37 -6.77
C ALA A 216 -36.14 8.39 -5.62
N ALA A 217 -35.74 7.15 -5.93
CA ALA A 217 -35.31 6.14 -4.95
C ALA A 217 -33.80 5.85 -5.06
N ARG A 218 -33.25 6.05 -6.25
CA ARG A 218 -31.84 5.86 -6.56
C ARG A 218 -31.25 7.11 -7.21
N VAL A 219 -29.95 7.25 -7.18
CA VAL A 219 -29.26 8.34 -7.87
C VAL A 219 -29.49 8.24 -9.38
N GLU A 220 -29.85 9.36 -9.98
CA GLU A 220 -30.05 9.54 -11.42
C GLU A 220 -29.13 10.63 -11.95
N ARG A 221 -28.78 11.61 -11.11
CA ARG A 221 -27.91 12.74 -11.47
C ARG A 221 -27.11 13.24 -10.28
N VAL A 222 -25.97 13.83 -10.63
CA VAL A 222 -25.12 14.60 -9.69
C VAL A 222 -25.18 16.06 -10.08
N ARG A 223 -25.53 16.95 -9.15
CA ARG A 223 -25.46 18.40 -9.34
C ARG A 223 -24.22 18.95 -8.67
N THR A 224 -23.42 19.70 -9.42
CA THR A 224 -22.19 20.32 -8.94
C THR A 224 -22.44 21.77 -8.49
N SER A 225 -21.57 22.30 -7.64
CA SER A 225 -21.61 23.70 -7.17
C SER A 225 -21.42 24.73 -8.28
N SER A 226 -20.87 24.33 -9.44
CA SER A 226 -20.79 25.16 -10.66
C SER A 226 -22.07 25.13 -11.50
N GLY A 227 -23.11 24.41 -11.08
CA GLY A 227 -24.37 24.30 -11.77
C GLY A 227 -24.43 23.23 -12.86
N ALA A 228 -23.38 22.42 -13.02
CA ALA A 228 -23.43 21.29 -13.95
C ALA A 228 -24.30 20.16 -13.40
N SER A 229 -25.10 19.55 -14.27
CA SER A 229 -25.89 18.35 -14.00
C SER A 229 -25.32 17.19 -14.80
N ILE A 230 -24.99 16.08 -14.12
CA ILE A 230 -24.30 14.92 -14.69
C ILE A 230 -25.18 13.70 -14.43
N ASP A 231 -25.62 13.03 -15.47
CA ASP A 231 -26.36 11.78 -15.34
C ASP A 231 -25.49 10.69 -14.71
N ALA A 232 -26.06 9.90 -13.80
CA ALA A 232 -25.34 8.86 -13.06
C ALA A 232 -26.21 7.64 -12.81
N ASP A 233 -25.68 6.45 -13.13
CA ASP A 233 -26.25 5.16 -12.76
C ASP A 233 -25.60 4.62 -11.47
N LEU A 234 -24.37 5.09 -11.20
CA LEU A 234 -23.56 4.78 -10.03
C LEU A 234 -22.74 6.00 -9.59
N VAL A 235 -22.68 6.25 -8.31
CA VAL A 235 -21.79 7.26 -7.73
C VAL A 235 -20.84 6.60 -6.73
N VAL A 236 -19.54 6.89 -6.85
CA VAL A 236 -18.54 6.49 -5.85
C VAL A 236 -17.93 7.74 -5.22
N VAL A 237 -18.00 7.83 -3.89
CA VAL A 237 -17.53 8.98 -3.13
C VAL A 237 -16.17 8.67 -2.48
N GLY A 238 -15.13 9.39 -2.90
CA GLY A 238 -13.75 9.26 -2.41
C GLY A 238 -13.16 10.58 -1.95
N VAL A 239 -13.76 11.21 -0.92
CA VAL A 239 -13.38 12.55 -0.42
C VAL A 239 -12.46 12.51 0.80
N GLY A 240 -11.77 11.41 0.98
CA GLY A 240 -10.85 11.16 2.10
C GLY A 240 -11.50 10.40 3.24
N VAL A 241 -10.69 10.13 4.27
CA VAL A 241 -11.09 9.35 5.44
C VAL A 241 -10.86 10.14 6.74
N ALA A 242 -11.47 9.68 7.81
CA ALA A 242 -11.26 10.16 9.18
C ALA A 242 -10.74 9.00 10.05
N PRO A 243 -9.74 9.21 10.93
CA PRO A 243 -9.29 8.17 11.84
C PRO A 243 -10.40 7.84 12.85
N ARG A 244 -10.57 6.55 13.18
CA ARG A 244 -11.54 6.08 14.17
C ARG A 244 -10.95 6.21 15.57
N VAL A 245 -11.14 7.36 16.20
CA VAL A 245 -10.55 7.72 17.50
C VAL A 245 -11.52 7.68 18.67
N GLU A 246 -12.83 7.52 18.43
CA GLU A 246 -13.90 7.67 19.41
C GLU A 246 -13.73 6.73 20.61
N LEU A 247 -13.29 5.49 20.35
CA LEU A 247 -13.01 4.51 21.38
C LEU A 247 -11.85 4.95 22.29
N ALA A 248 -10.81 5.53 21.73
CA ALA A 248 -9.66 6.05 22.45
C ALA A 248 -10.01 7.32 23.25
N GLU A 249 -10.70 8.27 22.62
CA GLU A 249 -11.12 9.52 23.24
C GLU A 249 -12.06 9.27 24.43
N SER A 250 -13.01 8.33 24.31
CA SER A 250 -13.91 7.95 25.40
C SER A 250 -13.20 7.35 26.61
N ALA A 251 -12.01 6.80 26.40
CA ALA A 251 -11.13 6.25 27.44
C ALA A 251 -10.10 7.27 27.98
N GLY A 252 -10.15 8.54 27.53
CA GLY A 252 -9.20 9.58 27.92
C GLY A 252 -7.80 9.44 27.27
N ILE A 253 -7.67 8.67 26.20
CA ILE A 253 -6.45 8.57 25.43
C ILE A 253 -6.38 9.77 24.49
N GLU A 254 -5.23 10.47 24.47
CA GLU A 254 -5.06 11.67 23.67
C GLU A 254 -5.15 11.38 22.17
N ALA A 255 -6.00 12.16 21.47
CA ALA A 255 -6.16 12.08 20.03
C ALA A 255 -6.26 13.48 19.40
N GLU A 256 -5.60 13.66 18.28
CA GLU A 256 -5.68 14.82 17.41
C GLU A 256 -5.35 14.35 15.99
N ASN A 257 -6.32 14.34 15.08
CA ASN A 257 -6.17 13.76 13.74
C ASN A 257 -5.56 12.34 13.80
N GLY A 258 -6.04 11.50 14.73
CA GLY A 258 -5.54 10.17 15.07
C GLY A 258 -5.09 10.08 16.52
N ILE A 259 -4.85 8.87 17.02
CA ILE A 259 -4.35 8.64 18.38
C ILE A 259 -2.89 9.11 18.46
N LEU A 260 -2.60 9.99 19.42
CA LEU A 260 -1.24 10.53 19.59
C LEU A 260 -0.33 9.46 20.20
N VAL A 261 0.71 9.08 19.47
CA VAL A 261 1.70 8.11 19.94
C VAL A 261 3.13 8.65 19.78
N ASN A 262 4.04 8.16 20.61
CA ASN A 262 5.46 8.46 20.50
C ASN A 262 6.12 7.66 19.36
N GLU A 263 7.43 7.74 19.22
CA GLU A 263 8.21 7.00 18.22
C GLU A 263 8.23 5.47 18.45
N HIS A 264 7.79 4.99 19.62
CA HIS A 264 7.59 3.58 19.94
C HIS A 264 6.12 3.16 19.81
N LEU A 265 5.27 3.99 19.18
CA LEU A 265 3.84 3.77 18.99
C LEU A 265 3.03 3.66 20.30
N GLN A 266 3.57 4.15 21.41
CA GLN A 266 2.91 4.18 22.72
C GLN A 266 2.07 5.45 22.86
N SER A 267 0.84 5.29 23.35
CA SER A 267 -0.11 6.40 23.59
C SER A 267 0.19 7.15 24.91
N SER A 268 -0.64 8.13 25.24
CA SER A 268 -0.59 8.83 26.53
C SER A 268 -0.93 7.95 27.73
N VAL A 269 -1.50 6.75 27.51
CA VAL A 269 -1.89 5.79 28.56
C VAL A 269 -0.91 4.63 28.58
N PRO A 270 -0.22 4.36 29.73
CA PRO A 270 0.71 3.25 29.84
C PRO A 270 0.07 1.90 29.48
N GLY A 271 0.78 1.10 28.67
CA GLY A 271 0.30 -0.21 28.23
C GLY A 271 -0.67 -0.17 27.05
N VAL A 272 -1.05 1.03 26.57
CA VAL A 272 -1.88 1.21 25.38
C VAL A 272 -1.07 1.80 24.24
N LEU A 273 -1.14 1.15 23.06
CA LEU A 273 -0.43 1.52 21.85
C LEU A 273 -1.43 1.77 20.70
N ALA A 274 -0.97 2.43 19.63
CA ALA A 274 -1.77 2.50 18.40
C ALA A 274 -0.86 2.37 17.16
N ALA A 275 -1.41 1.76 16.08
CA ALA A 275 -0.68 1.54 14.82
C ALA A 275 -1.63 1.59 13.61
N GLY A 276 -1.06 1.84 12.43
CA GLY A 276 -1.77 1.98 11.16
C GLY A 276 -2.45 3.34 10.99
N ASP A 277 -3.53 3.40 10.19
CA ASP A 277 -4.18 4.66 9.78
C ASP A 277 -4.67 5.52 10.96
N VAL A 278 -4.94 4.91 12.11
CA VAL A 278 -5.41 5.61 13.31
C VAL A 278 -4.29 6.30 14.08
N ALA A 279 -3.03 5.86 13.90
CA ALA A 279 -1.90 6.37 14.68
C ALA A 279 -1.35 7.68 14.12
N ASN A 280 -1.31 8.73 14.96
CA ASN A 280 -0.59 9.97 14.69
C ASN A 280 0.74 9.93 15.45
N ALA A 281 1.76 9.34 14.80
CA ALA A 281 3.02 8.99 15.43
C ALA A 281 4.04 10.12 15.36
N HIS A 282 4.76 10.35 16.47
CA HIS A 282 5.98 11.15 16.42
C HIS A 282 7.03 10.43 15.57
N HIS A 283 7.49 11.08 14.52
CA HIS A 283 8.42 10.48 13.56
C HIS A 283 9.81 11.10 13.68
N PRO A 284 10.84 10.34 14.08
CA PRO A 284 12.18 10.87 14.35
C PRO A 284 12.81 11.59 13.16
N LEU A 285 12.69 11.03 11.94
CA LEU A 285 13.27 11.62 10.74
C LEU A 285 12.68 13.00 10.41
N TYR A 286 11.36 13.18 10.61
CA TYR A 286 10.67 14.44 10.31
C TYR A 286 10.61 15.38 11.51
N GLY A 287 10.96 14.93 12.73
CA GLY A 287 10.93 15.72 13.97
C GLY A 287 9.55 16.24 14.34
N ARG A 288 8.49 15.59 13.87
CA ARG A 288 7.09 15.96 14.10
C ARG A 288 6.18 14.74 14.05
N ARG A 289 4.93 14.91 14.46
CA ARG A 289 3.89 13.88 14.28
C ARG A 289 3.45 13.82 12.83
N ILE A 290 3.28 12.59 12.34
CA ILE A 290 2.70 12.31 11.04
C ILE A 290 1.67 11.18 11.17
N ARG A 291 0.58 11.29 10.43
CA ARG A 291 -0.40 10.23 10.27
C ARG A 291 -0.44 9.81 8.81
N VAL A 292 -0.25 8.53 8.57
CA VAL A 292 -0.08 7.96 7.23
C VAL A 292 -1.13 6.88 7.02
N GLU A 293 -1.95 7.03 5.99
CA GLU A 293 -3.06 6.13 5.62
C GLU A 293 -2.66 5.18 4.48
N HIS A 294 -1.43 4.67 4.52
CA HIS A 294 -0.89 3.83 3.46
C HIS A 294 -0.80 2.38 3.91
N TRP A 295 -1.00 1.47 2.96
CA TRP A 295 -0.86 0.04 3.16
C TRP A 295 0.48 -0.34 3.81
N ALA A 296 1.60 0.16 3.27
CA ALA A 296 2.93 -0.10 3.82
C ALA A 296 3.08 0.40 5.27
N ASN A 297 2.46 1.53 5.63
CA ASN A 297 2.48 2.02 7.01
C ASN A 297 1.79 1.04 7.98
N ALA A 298 0.65 0.46 7.57
CA ALA A 298 -0.03 -0.55 8.38
C ALA A 298 0.79 -1.84 8.48
N LEU A 299 1.40 -2.26 7.37
CA LEU A 299 2.28 -3.43 7.27
C LEU A 299 3.51 -3.33 8.19
N GLU A 300 4.08 -2.13 8.34
CA GLU A 300 5.32 -1.87 9.10
C GLU A 300 5.03 -1.49 10.56
N GLN A 301 4.00 -0.67 10.82
CA GLN A 301 3.66 -0.25 12.19
C GLN A 301 3.08 -1.38 13.03
N GLY A 302 2.38 -2.35 12.44
CA GLY A 302 1.88 -3.53 13.15
C GLY A 302 3.02 -4.27 13.89
N PRO A 303 4.05 -4.75 13.18
CA PRO A 303 5.24 -5.37 13.77
C PRO A 303 5.99 -4.46 14.75
N ALA A 304 6.15 -3.18 14.45
CA ALA A 304 6.82 -2.24 15.34
C ALA A 304 6.07 -2.08 16.68
N ALA A 305 4.73 -1.99 16.63
CA ALA A 305 3.89 -1.94 17.82
C ALA A 305 3.96 -3.25 18.62
N ALA A 306 3.95 -4.40 17.95
CA ALA A 306 4.10 -5.71 18.61
C ALA A 306 5.41 -5.80 19.40
N ARG A 307 6.53 -5.39 18.81
CA ARG A 307 7.83 -5.33 19.51
C ARG A 307 7.80 -4.34 20.68
N SER A 308 7.12 -3.21 20.53
CA SER A 308 6.93 -2.26 21.63
C SER A 308 6.05 -2.83 22.75
N MET A 309 5.05 -3.67 22.44
CA MET A 309 4.28 -4.41 23.45
C MET A 309 5.13 -5.42 24.22
N LEU A 310 6.19 -5.93 23.61
CA LEU A 310 7.17 -6.85 24.23
C LEU A 310 8.34 -6.11 24.93
N ASP A 311 8.31 -4.78 24.95
CA ASP A 311 9.39 -3.92 25.46
C ASP A 311 10.74 -4.12 24.72
N THR A 312 10.71 -4.63 23.46
CA THR A 312 11.88 -4.83 22.59
C THR A 312 11.88 -3.87 21.38
N GLY A 313 10.87 -2.99 21.28
CA GLY A 313 10.69 -2.08 20.14
C GLY A 313 11.77 -1.00 20.06
N VAL A 314 12.20 -0.73 18.83
CA VAL A 314 13.03 0.43 18.47
C VAL A 314 12.13 1.56 17.96
N ALA A 315 12.67 2.77 17.91
CA ALA A 315 11.94 3.91 17.36
C ALA A 315 11.54 3.65 15.89
N TYR A 316 10.27 3.87 15.57
CA TYR A 316 9.74 3.75 14.21
C TYR A 316 10.11 4.99 13.40
N ASP A 317 10.96 4.82 12.39
CA ASP A 317 11.47 5.90 11.55
C ASP A 317 11.40 5.59 10.03
N ASN A 318 10.55 4.63 9.64
CA ASN A 318 10.42 4.23 8.25
C ASN A 318 9.84 5.37 7.40
N ILE A 319 10.51 5.65 6.29
CA ILE A 319 10.02 6.65 5.33
C ILE A 319 8.69 6.16 4.75
N PRO A 320 7.61 6.96 4.84
CA PRO A 320 6.31 6.60 4.26
C PRO A 320 6.45 6.19 2.79
N TYR A 321 5.76 5.13 2.44
CA TYR A 321 5.76 4.56 1.11
C TYR A 321 4.34 4.16 0.72
N PHE A 322 3.99 4.36 -0.55
CA PHE A 322 2.80 3.78 -1.16
C PHE A 322 2.98 3.61 -2.66
N PHE A 323 2.08 2.87 -3.26
CA PHE A 323 2.00 2.65 -4.70
C PHE A 323 0.58 2.86 -5.20
N SER A 324 0.44 3.10 -6.49
CA SER A 324 -0.85 3.13 -7.18
C SER A 324 -0.68 2.63 -8.60
N ASP A 325 -1.63 1.81 -9.03
CA ASP A 325 -1.70 1.29 -10.39
C ASP A 325 -3.00 1.76 -11.03
N GLN A 326 -2.89 2.46 -12.16
CA GLN A 326 -4.01 2.99 -12.91
C GLN A 326 -3.76 2.75 -14.40
N TYR A 327 -4.55 1.91 -15.04
CA TYR A 327 -4.35 1.48 -16.43
C TYR A 327 -2.97 0.83 -16.65
N ASP A 328 -2.19 1.37 -17.56
CA ASP A 328 -0.81 0.99 -17.88
C ASP A 328 0.26 1.75 -17.08
N VAL A 329 -0.16 2.53 -16.08
CA VAL A 329 0.71 3.39 -15.27
C VAL A 329 0.81 2.85 -13.85
N GLY A 330 1.96 2.30 -13.52
CA GLY A 330 2.34 1.95 -12.16
C GLY A 330 3.27 3.01 -11.55
N MET A 331 3.07 3.33 -10.28
CA MET A 331 3.91 4.28 -9.57
C MET A 331 4.21 3.85 -8.15
N GLU A 332 5.37 4.28 -7.67
CA GLU A 332 5.77 4.20 -6.27
C GLU A 332 6.15 5.59 -5.77
N TYR A 333 5.74 5.91 -4.55
CA TYR A 333 6.06 7.17 -3.88
C TYR A 333 6.73 6.90 -2.55
N ALA A 334 7.81 7.60 -2.26
CA ALA A 334 8.46 7.61 -0.95
C ALA A 334 8.58 9.02 -0.43
N GLY A 335 8.41 9.20 0.90
CA GLY A 335 8.54 10.49 1.55
C GLY A 335 7.25 11.00 2.18
N TYR A 336 7.31 12.24 2.66
CA TYR A 336 6.18 12.93 3.28
C TYR A 336 6.27 14.43 3.01
N ALA A 337 5.96 14.84 1.77
CA ALA A 337 5.95 16.24 1.36
C ALA A 337 4.62 16.90 1.78
N THR A 338 4.70 17.89 2.66
CA THR A 338 3.55 18.77 3.01
C THR A 338 3.70 20.17 2.43
N SER A 339 4.91 20.53 2.03
CA SER A 339 5.31 21.75 1.32
C SER A 339 6.54 21.43 0.47
N TRP A 340 6.72 22.18 -0.60
CA TRP A 340 7.89 22.11 -1.47
C TRP A 340 8.03 23.42 -2.26
N ASP A 341 9.26 23.71 -2.66
CA ASP A 341 9.60 24.88 -3.46
C ASP A 341 9.64 24.57 -4.95
N GLU A 342 9.98 23.31 -5.30
CA GLU A 342 10.24 22.91 -6.67
C GLU A 342 9.91 21.41 -6.86
N VAL A 343 9.42 21.07 -8.06
CA VAL A 343 9.29 19.69 -8.53
C VAL A 343 10.27 19.46 -9.67
N VAL A 344 11.19 18.51 -9.51
CA VAL A 344 12.20 18.16 -10.51
C VAL A 344 11.82 16.85 -11.18
N PHE A 345 11.73 16.84 -12.51
CA PHE A 345 11.48 15.66 -13.31
C PHE A 345 12.77 15.11 -13.89
N ARG A 346 12.89 13.77 -13.91
CA ARG A 346 14.00 13.01 -14.47
C ARG A 346 13.46 11.89 -15.35
N GLY A 347 13.85 11.80 -16.63
CA GLY A 347 13.38 10.82 -17.59
C GLY A 347 12.31 11.37 -18.55
N ASP A 348 11.54 10.49 -19.17
CA ASP A 348 10.55 10.85 -20.20
C ASP A 348 9.13 11.01 -19.63
N VAL A 349 8.79 12.23 -19.26
CA VAL A 349 7.45 12.55 -18.73
C VAL A 349 6.34 12.29 -19.78
N LYS A 350 6.61 12.51 -21.07
CA LYS A 350 5.62 12.28 -22.12
C LYS A 350 5.39 10.81 -22.41
N GLY A 351 6.46 10.02 -22.34
CA GLY A 351 6.40 8.56 -22.42
C GLY A 351 5.90 7.88 -21.15
N ARG A 352 5.65 8.64 -20.09
CA ARG A 352 5.23 8.11 -18.76
C ARG A 352 6.27 7.17 -18.13
N GLU A 353 7.55 7.44 -18.37
CA GLU A 353 8.70 6.74 -17.78
C GLU A 353 9.62 7.77 -17.13
N PHE A 354 9.34 8.14 -15.88
CA PHE A 354 10.06 9.23 -15.21
C PHE A 354 10.09 9.07 -13.70
N ILE A 355 10.96 9.88 -13.07
CA ILE A 355 10.96 10.10 -11.62
C ILE A 355 10.65 11.58 -11.37
N ALA A 356 9.76 11.87 -10.43
CA ALA A 356 9.50 13.20 -9.92
C ALA A 356 10.05 13.33 -8.49
N PHE A 357 10.73 14.43 -8.18
CA PHE A 357 11.25 14.74 -6.86
C PHE A 357 10.66 16.05 -6.36
N TRP A 358 10.20 16.08 -5.11
CA TRP A 358 9.76 17.27 -4.41
C TRP A 358 10.89 17.78 -3.54
N LEU A 359 11.31 19.02 -3.76
CA LEU A 359 12.41 19.68 -3.04
C LEU A 359 11.86 20.77 -2.13
N GLU A 360 12.37 20.82 -0.90
CA GLU A 360 12.18 21.91 0.03
C GLU A 360 13.55 22.42 0.49
N SER A 361 13.85 23.70 0.22
CA SER A 361 15.15 24.31 0.49
C SER A 361 16.33 23.51 -0.10
N GLY A 362 16.15 23.02 -1.32
CA GLY A 362 17.14 22.22 -2.06
C GLY A 362 17.33 20.80 -1.55
N ARG A 363 16.49 20.29 -0.62
CA ARG A 363 16.54 18.91 -0.12
C ARG A 363 15.36 18.13 -0.63
N ILE A 364 15.57 16.86 -0.96
CA ILE A 364 14.49 15.96 -1.38
C ILE A 364 13.66 15.60 -0.16
N VAL A 365 12.37 15.94 -0.17
CA VAL A 365 11.38 15.60 0.86
C VAL A 365 10.48 14.46 0.44
N ALA A 366 10.34 14.24 -0.87
CA ALA A 366 9.66 13.08 -1.45
C ALA A 366 10.17 12.79 -2.86
N GLY A 367 9.95 11.58 -3.33
CA GLY A 367 10.20 11.17 -4.70
C GLY A 367 9.18 10.12 -5.15
N MET A 368 8.88 10.12 -6.43
CA MET A 368 7.93 9.22 -7.07
C MET A 368 8.50 8.73 -8.39
N ASN A 369 8.57 7.43 -8.56
CA ASN A 369 8.87 6.82 -9.85
C ASN A 369 7.57 6.38 -10.54
N VAL A 370 7.50 6.59 -11.85
CA VAL A 370 6.39 6.20 -12.72
C VAL A 370 6.96 5.32 -13.83
N ASN A 371 6.51 4.06 -13.90
CA ASN A 371 7.00 3.03 -14.84
C ASN A 371 8.54 2.88 -14.89
N VAL A 372 9.24 3.35 -13.88
CA VAL A 372 10.70 3.19 -13.67
C VAL A 372 10.89 2.42 -12.38
N TRP A 373 11.44 1.23 -12.45
CA TRP A 373 11.48 0.31 -11.31
C TRP A 373 12.87 0.22 -10.67
N ASP A 374 12.96 -0.38 -9.48
CA ASP A 374 14.19 -0.62 -8.71
C ASP A 374 14.95 0.65 -8.28
N VAL A 375 14.26 1.80 -8.19
CA VAL A 375 14.85 3.09 -7.80
C VAL A 375 14.38 3.59 -6.43
N ASN A 376 13.34 2.98 -5.85
CA ASN A 376 12.69 3.48 -4.63
C ASN A 376 13.63 3.50 -3.42
N GLU A 377 14.48 2.48 -3.23
CA GLU A 377 15.47 2.46 -2.15
C GLU A 377 16.50 3.59 -2.28
N ARG A 378 16.89 3.95 -3.50
CA ARG A 378 17.79 5.08 -3.77
C ARG A 378 17.11 6.40 -3.47
N ILE A 379 15.82 6.53 -3.82
CA ILE A 379 15.00 7.71 -3.47
C ILE A 379 14.92 7.86 -1.95
N ARG A 380 14.64 6.77 -1.22
CA ARG A 380 14.60 6.77 0.26
C ARG A 380 15.94 7.15 0.87
N ALA A 381 17.06 6.65 0.31
CA ALA A 381 18.39 7.02 0.76
C ALA A 381 18.68 8.52 0.58
N LEU A 382 18.27 9.11 -0.55
CA LEU A 382 18.36 10.55 -0.81
C LEU A 382 17.53 11.36 0.20
N ILE A 383 16.27 10.95 0.48
CA ILE A 383 15.42 11.61 1.48
C ILE A 383 16.06 11.52 2.87
N ARG A 384 16.55 10.34 3.27
CA ARG A 384 17.17 10.11 4.58
C ARG A 384 18.47 10.87 4.76
N SER A 385 19.24 11.11 3.70
CA SER A 385 20.50 11.86 3.74
C SER A 385 20.29 13.32 4.15
N ARG A 386 19.14 13.91 3.83
CA ARG A 386 18.83 15.35 4.01
C ARG A 386 19.87 16.30 3.40
N THR A 387 20.70 15.77 2.51
CA THR A 387 21.73 16.56 1.82
C THR A 387 21.08 17.41 0.74
N PRO A 388 21.43 18.72 0.63
CA PRO A 388 21.02 19.52 -0.51
C PRO A 388 21.52 18.93 -1.82
N VAL A 389 20.70 18.93 -2.84
CA VAL A 389 21.02 18.42 -4.17
C VAL A 389 20.96 19.54 -5.21
N ASP A 390 21.77 19.43 -6.26
CA ASP A 390 21.64 20.30 -7.42
C ASP A 390 20.51 19.79 -8.32
N ALA A 391 19.48 20.62 -8.54
CA ALA A 391 18.29 20.27 -9.31
C ALA A 391 18.61 19.87 -10.76
N LYS A 392 19.67 20.45 -11.37
CA LYS A 392 20.07 20.10 -12.74
C LYS A 392 20.71 18.73 -12.79
N ARG A 393 21.56 18.38 -11.81
CA ARG A 393 22.13 17.04 -11.69
C ARG A 393 21.04 16.01 -11.36
N LEU A 394 20.07 16.38 -10.54
CA LEU A 394 18.94 15.51 -10.20
C LEU A 394 18.07 15.18 -11.43
N ALA A 395 17.87 16.17 -12.30
CA ALA A 395 17.12 16.00 -13.55
C ALA A 395 17.85 15.19 -14.63
N ASP A 396 19.18 15.11 -14.55
CA ASP A 396 20.02 14.46 -15.57
C ASP A 396 20.02 12.93 -15.42
N PRO A 397 19.42 12.16 -16.35
CA PRO A 397 19.37 10.71 -16.28
C PRO A 397 20.74 10.02 -16.36
N ASP A 398 21.77 10.71 -16.88
CA ASP A 398 23.13 10.15 -16.98
C ASP A 398 23.89 10.23 -15.64
N VAL A 399 23.40 10.99 -14.65
CA VAL A 399 23.99 11.06 -13.30
C VAL A 399 23.38 9.99 -12.41
N PRO A 400 24.12 8.99 -11.89
CA PRO A 400 23.58 7.98 -10.99
C PRO A 400 22.95 8.59 -9.72
N LEU A 401 21.80 8.06 -9.27
CA LEU A 401 21.11 8.57 -8.06
C LEU A 401 21.99 8.48 -6.81
N GLU A 402 22.85 7.48 -6.73
CA GLU A 402 23.80 7.26 -5.63
C GLU A 402 24.82 8.40 -5.49
N GLU A 403 25.17 9.05 -6.59
CA GLU A 403 26.13 10.16 -6.61
C GLU A 403 25.53 11.50 -6.17
N LEU A 404 24.20 11.59 -6.12
CA LEU A 404 23.50 12.83 -5.75
C LEU A 404 23.53 13.10 -4.24
N ALA A 405 23.72 12.06 -3.42
CA ALA A 405 23.84 12.19 -1.96
C ALA A 405 25.24 12.63 -1.50
N LEU A 406 26.22 12.71 -2.40
CA LEU A 406 27.58 13.12 -2.09
C LEU A 406 27.75 14.61 -2.40
N PRO A 407 28.45 15.40 -1.53
CA PRO A 407 28.85 16.74 -1.90
C PRO A 407 29.67 16.70 -3.18
N PRO A 408 29.55 17.66 -4.12
CA PRO A 408 30.35 17.72 -5.31
C PRO A 408 31.82 17.74 -4.91
N GLY A 409 32.54 16.66 -5.22
CA GLY A 409 33.97 16.57 -5.00
C GLY A 409 34.68 17.59 -5.88
N PRO A 410 35.88 18.07 -5.52
CA PRO A 410 36.69 18.89 -6.39
C PRO A 410 36.92 18.10 -7.70
N ALA A 411 36.66 18.75 -8.83
CA ALA A 411 36.84 18.14 -10.14
C ALA A 411 38.27 17.61 -10.28
N GLY A 412 38.45 16.29 -10.36
CA GLY A 412 39.71 15.72 -10.76
C GLY A 412 40.36 14.64 -9.89
N GLU A 413 39.67 13.96 -8.97
CA GLU A 413 40.23 12.79 -8.29
C GLU A 413 39.38 11.53 -8.52
N GLU A 414 39.96 10.54 -9.22
CA GLU A 414 39.44 9.18 -9.27
C GLU A 414 39.37 8.61 -7.84
N ARG A 415 38.18 8.49 -7.28
CA ARG A 415 37.98 7.84 -5.97
C ARG A 415 37.95 6.33 -6.15
N SER A 416 38.95 5.67 -5.58
CA SER A 416 38.96 4.23 -5.35
C SER A 416 37.71 3.80 -4.57
N ARG A 417 37.13 2.66 -4.97
CA ARG A 417 35.99 2.00 -4.35
C ARG A 417 36.16 1.92 -2.82
N ALA A 418 35.40 2.75 -2.10
CA ALA A 418 35.28 2.62 -0.65
C ALA A 418 34.27 1.50 -0.33
N SER A 419 34.73 0.58 0.50
CA SER A 419 33.99 -0.56 1.04
C SER A 419 32.67 -0.15 1.69
N ALA A 420 31.62 -0.97 1.48
CA ALA A 420 30.32 -0.85 2.09
C ALA A 420 30.39 -0.82 3.64
N PRO A 421 29.52 -0.03 4.32
CA PRO A 421 29.45 -0.06 5.77
C PRO A 421 28.94 -1.41 6.29
N PRO A 422 29.29 -1.81 7.56
CA PRO A 422 28.97 -3.13 8.08
C PRO A 422 27.46 -3.34 8.21
N GLN A 423 26.99 -4.48 7.71
CA GLN A 423 25.64 -4.97 7.88
C GLN A 423 25.39 -5.35 9.35
N GLY A 424 24.57 -4.57 10.01
CA GLY A 424 24.11 -4.88 11.35
C GLY A 424 22.76 -4.21 11.63
N PHE A 425 21.77 -5.01 11.97
CA PHE A 425 20.48 -4.64 12.57
C PHE A 425 19.30 -4.22 11.67
N LEU A 426 19.22 -4.53 10.39
CA LEU A 426 18.03 -4.29 9.58
C LEU A 426 17.41 -5.57 8.96
N ALA A 427 17.74 -6.75 9.49
CA ALA A 427 17.46 -8.00 8.75
C ALA A 427 16.10 -8.66 9.00
N GLN A 428 15.25 -8.22 9.92
CA GLN A 428 14.04 -8.98 10.31
C GLN A 428 12.68 -8.31 10.03
N GLY A 429 12.59 -7.00 9.84
CA GLY A 429 11.34 -6.31 9.43
C GLY A 429 11.04 -6.36 7.93
N ILE A 430 11.90 -7.00 7.17
CA ILE A 430 12.01 -6.85 5.71
C ILE A 430 11.46 -8.06 4.93
N ASN A 431 11.01 -9.13 5.59
CA ASN A 431 10.70 -10.36 4.85
C ASN A 431 9.43 -10.31 3.98
N PHE A 432 8.47 -9.41 4.23
CA PHE A 432 7.30 -9.30 3.34
C PHE A 432 7.39 -8.09 2.41
N ALA A 433 7.80 -6.93 2.87
CA ALA A 433 8.19 -5.85 1.95
C ALA A 433 9.39 -6.27 1.09
N LYS A 434 10.31 -7.12 1.63
CA LYS A 434 11.31 -7.83 0.82
C LYS A 434 10.70 -8.83 -0.14
N ARG A 435 9.62 -9.52 0.17
CA ARG A 435 8.96 -10.42 -0.80
C ARG A 435 8.24 -9.63 -1.90
N PHE A 436 7.58 -8.53 -1.58
CA PHE A 436 6.96 -7.65 -2.58
C PHE A 436 8.01 -6.84 -3.37
N VAL A 437 9.09 -6.39 -2.73
CA VAL A 437 10.23 -5.72 -3.37
C VAL A 437 11.27 -6.75 -3.86
N ALA A 438 11.48 -7.87 -3.16
CA ALA A 438 12.40 -8.93 -3.61
C ALA A 438 11.85 -9.71 -4.80
N ALA A 439 10.55 -9.82 -4.97
CA ALA A 439 9.96 -10.33 -6.21
C ALA A 439 10.28 -9.42 -7.43
N ARG A 440 10.70 -8.18 -7.20
CA ARG A 440 11.21 -7.26 -8.25
C ARG A 440 12.74 -7.12 -8.25
N VAL A 441 13.43 -7.45 -7.14
CA VAL A 441 14.85 -7.12 -6.89
C VAL A 441 15.70 -8.36 -6.53
N ALA A 442 15.17 -9.59 -6.64
CA ALA A 442 15.99 -10.77 -6.39
C ALA A 442 17.27 -10.69 -7.23
N THR A 443 18.43 -10.59 -6.55
CA THR A 443 19.72 -10.73 -7.22
C THR A 443 19.74 -12.14 -7.82
N PRO A 444 19.97 -12.27 -9.14
CA PRO A 444 20.06 -13.59 -9.76
C PRO A 444 21.10 -14.43 -9.04
N ASP A 445 20.80 -15.69 -8.81
CA ASP A 445 21.78 -16.63 -8.27
C ASP A 445 22.97 -16.71 -9.25
N ALA A 446 24.19 -16.62 -8.73
CA ALA A 446 25.40 -16.73 -9.53
C ALA A 446 25.72 -18.18 -9.95
N THR A 447 24.83 -19.13 -9.63
CA THR A 447 24.99 -20.55 -10.00
C THR A 447 24.92 -20.70 -11.51
N PRO A 448 25.92 -21.32 -12.15
CA PRO A 448 25.83 -21.65 -13.57
C PRO A 448 24.67 -22.60 -13.86
N VAL A 449 23.99 -22.43 -14.99
CA VAL A 449 22.87 -23.29 -15.42
C VAL A 449 23.24 -24.78 -15.45
N SER A 450 24.53 -25.09 -15.74
CA SER A 450 25.07 -26.44 -15.77
C SER A 450 25.06 -27.16 -14.42
N GLU A 451 24.91 -26.41 -13.31
CA GLU A 451 24.90 -26.98 -11.95
C GLU A 451 23.49 -27.22 -11.40
N LEU A 452 22.42 -26.84 -12.14
CA LEU A 452 21.04 -27.17 -11.77
C LEU A 452 20.81 -28.69 -11.81
N ARG A 453 20.32 -29.24 -10.70
CA ARG A 453 19.97 -30.67 -10.58
C ARG A 453 18.57 -30.94 -11.17
N ASN A 454 18.29 -32.20 -11.48
CA ASN A 454 16.93 -32.59 -11.84
C ASN A 454 15.94 -32.29 -10.70
N GLY A 455 14.82 -31.65 -11.03
CA GLY A 455 13.81 -31.15 -10.06
C GLY A 455 14.16 -29.77 -9.47
N GLU A 456 15.29 -29.16 -9.81
CA GLU A 456 15.70 -27.87 -9.25
C GLU A 456 15.32 -26.70 -10.17
N ALA A 457 14.81 -25.63 -9.56
CA ALA A 457 14.46 -24.39 -10.23
C ALA A 457 15.13 -23.18 -9.56
N LYS A 458 15.62 -22.22 -10.37
CA LYS A 458 16.24 -20.99 -9.89
C LYS A 458 16.02 -19.82 -10.86
N VAL A 459 16.01 -18.61 -10.30
CA VAL A 459 16.16 -17.39 -11.10
C VAL A 459 17.64 -17.02 -11.16
N ILE A 460 18.19 -17.02 -12.36
CA ILE A 460 19.62 -16.81 -12.64
C ILE A 460 19.85 -15.60 -13.53
N GLY A 461 21.02 -15.01 -13.48
CA GLY A 461 21.44 -13.91 -14.37
C GLY A 461 22.21 -14.44 -15.57
N VAL A 462 21.73 -14.17 -16.78
CA VAL A 462 22.41 -14.53 -18.05
C VAL A 462 22.45 -13.30 -18.95
N ASP A 463 23.64 -12.87 -19.32
CA ASP A 463 23.90 -11.72 -20.20
C ASP A 463 23.17 -10.41 -19.77
N GLY A 464 23.02 -10.22 -18.45
CA GLY A 464 22.34 -9.04 -17.88
C GLY A 464 20.82 -9.18 -17.77
N GLU A 465 20.23 -10.27 -18.25
CA GLU A 465 18.82 -10.58 -18.11
C GLU A 465 18.56 -11.57 -16.97
N LYS A 466 17.35 -11.53 -16.39
CA LYS A 466 16.90 -12.46 -15.35
C LYS A 466 16.12 -13.60 -16.00
N VAL A 467 16.62 -14.83 -15.85
CA VAL A 467 16.06 -16.03 -16.44
C VAL A 467 15.55 -16.98 -15.34
N ALA A 468 14.32 -17.39 -15.44
CA ALA A 468 13.72 -18.44 -14.62
C ALA A 468 14.03 -19.80 -15.28
N ALA A 469 14.92 -20.58 -14.67
CA ALA A 469 15.41 -21.86 -15.19
C ALA A 469 14.95 -23.01 -14.28
N TYR A 470 14.34 -24.03 -14.87
CA TYR A 470 13.91 -25.27 -14.21
C TYR A 470 14.43 -26.47 -15.00
N ARG A 471 15.02 -27.44 -14.30
CA ARG A 471 15.42 -28.72 -14.87
C ARG A 471 14.47 -29.79 -14.38
N ASP A 472 13.66 -30.35 -15.29
CA ASP A 472 12.68 -31.39 -14.95
C ASP A 472 13.33 -32.73 -14.55
N GLY A 473 12.51 -33.69 -14.13
CA GLY A 473 12.95 -35.01 -13.69
C GLY A 473 13.68 -35.81 -14.77
N ASP A 474 13.39 -35.55 -16.04
CA ASP A 474 14.03 -36.19 -17.21
C ASP A 474 15.33 -35.48 -17.64
N GLY A 475 15.68 -34.38 -16.95
CA GLY A 475 16.88 -33.60 -17.23
C GLY A 475 16.71 -32.53 -18.30
N THR A 476 15.49 -32.30 -18.82
CA THR A 476 15.20 -31.23 -19.77
C THR A 476 15.23 -29.88 -19.06
N LEU A 477 15.89 -28.91 -19.66
CA LEU A 477 15.99 -27.55 -19.14
C LEU A 477 14.90 -26.67 -19.76
N HIS A 478 14.07 -26.10 -18.91
CA HIS A 478 13.10 -25.07 -19.26
C HIS A 478 13.66 -23.71 -18.82
N ALA A 479 13.74 -22.75 -19.74
CA ALA A 479 14.29 -21.44 -19.48
C ALA A 479 13.37 -20.36 -20.06
N VAL A 480 12.86 -19.49 -19.18
CA VAL A 480 11.93 -18.43 -19.55
C VAL A 480 12.36 -17.11 -18.90
N SER A 481 11.85 -15.98 -19.38
CA SER A 481 12.06 -14.71 -18.70
C SER A 481 11.56 -14.81 -17.26
N ALA A 482 12.37 -14.43 -16.29
CA ALA A 482 11.91 -14.34 -14.90
C ALA A 482 11.01 -13.12 -14.64
N VAL A 483 10.74 -12.32 -15.67
CA VAL A 483 9.95 -11.08 -15.57
C VAL A 483 8.51 -11.38 -15.95
N CYS A 484 7.60 -11.24 -14.98
CA CYS A 484 6.17 -11.43 -15.17
C CYS A 484 5.60 -10.47 -16.23
N THR A 485 4.85 -11.01 -17.17
CA THR A 485 4.28 -10.26 -18.31
C THR A 485 3.11 -9.34 -17.94
N HIS A 486 2.66 -9.36 -16.68
CA HIS A 486 1.65 -8.42 -16.20
C HIS A 486 2.27 -7.04 -15.92
N MET A 487 3.18 -6.93 -14.94
CA MET A 487 3.76 -5.66 -14.51
C MET A 487 5.25 -5.74 -14.17
N GLY A 488 5.99 -6.64 -14.79
CA GLY A 488 7.44 -6.69 -14.69
C GLY A 488 8.01 -7.20 -13.36
N CYS A 489 7.19 -7.74 -12.46
CA CYS A 489 7.70 -8.37 -11.24
C CYS A 489 8.45 -9.66 -11.55
N LEU A 490 9.39 -10.06 -10.71
CA LEU A 490 10.04 -11.36 -10.85
C LEU A 490 9.11 -12.49 -10.38
N VAL A 491 9.17 -13.59 -11.10
CA VAL A 491 8.52 -14.84 -10.68
C VAL A 491 9.46 -15.62 -9.77
N GLU A 492 8.90 -16.37 -8.82
CA GLU A 492 9.61 -17.29 -7.93
C GLU A 492 9.08 -18.71 -8.14
N TRP A 493 9.92 -19.71 -7.86
CA TRP A 493 9.51 -21.10 -7.99
C TRP A 493 8.70 -21.57 -6.79
N ASN A 494 7.55 -22.16 -7.05
CA ASN A 494 6.71 -22.84 -6.08
C ASN A 494 6.97 -24.34 -6.16
N GLU A 495 7.68 -24.90 -5.18
CA GLU A 495 8.07 -26.31 -5.14
C GLU A 495 6.87 -27.26 -4.97
N ASP A 496 5.81 -26.81 -4.27
CA ASP A 496 4.65 -27.65 -3.97
C ASP A 496 3.75 -27.85 -5.20
N GLU A 497 3.70 -26.87 -6.10
CA GLU A 497 2.82 -26.90 -7.27
C GLU A 497 3.60 -26.96 -8.60
N GLU A 498 4.93 -26.94 -8.54
CA GLU A 498 5.84 -26.92 -9.69
C GLU A 498 5.51 -25.82 -10.70
N THR A 499 5.35 -24.56 -10.20
CA THR A 499 4.96 -23.39 -10.98
C THR A 499 5.88 -22.22 -10.73
N TRP A 500 5.95 -21.28 -11.70
CA TRP A 500 6.51 -19.95 -11.51
C TRP A 500 5.41 -19.01 -11.03
N ASP A 501 5.49 -18.54 -9.79
CA ASP A 501 4.49 -17.70 -9.17
C ASP A 501 4.97 -16.25 -9.07
N CYS A 502 4.15 -15.30 -9.52
CA CYS A 502 4.39 -13.89 -9.34
C CYS A 502 3.67 -13.39 -8.08
N HIS A 503 4.42 -13.19 -7.00
CA HIS A 503 3.84 -12.77 -5.72
C HIS A 503 3.33 -11.32 -5.70
N CYS A 504 3.59 -10.52 -6.75
CA CYS A 504 3.10 -9.14 -6.82
C CYS A 504 1.57 -9.09 -6.99
N HIS A 505 1.03 -9.89 -7.92
CA HIS A 505 -0.40 -9.85 -8.26
C HIS A 505 -0.99 -11.26 -8.49
N GLY A 506 -0.28 -12.31 -8.07
CA GLY A 506 -0.77 -13.68 -8.12
C GLY A 506 -0.79 -14.33 -9.51
N SER A 507 -0.08 -13.78 -10.50
CA SER A 507 0.08 -14.47 -11.78
C SER A 507 0.89 -15.74 -11.59
N ARG A 508 0.44 -16.85 -12.20
CA ARG A 508 1.06 -18.15 -12.10
C ARG A 508 1.30 -18.73 -13.49
N PHE A 509 2.46 -19.36 -13.66
CA PHE A 509 2.92 -19.89 -14.94
C PHE A 509 3.43 -21.32 -14.79
N GLU A 510 3.22 -22.15 -15.80
CA GLU A 510 3.85 -23.47 -15.90
C GLU A 510 5.39 -23.36 -15.97
N PRO A 511 6.13 -24.45 -15.73
CA PRO A 511 7.58 -24.48 -15.94
C PRO A 511 8.00 -23.99 -17.34
N SER A 512 7.16 -24.22 -18.33
CA SER A 512 7.31 -23.78 -19.71
C SER A 512 7.07 -22.28 -19.93
N GLY A 513 6.65 -21.54 -18.89
CA GLY A 513 6.27 -20.13 -18.97
C GLY A 513 4.86 -19.84 -19.43
N ARG A 514 4.04 -20.86 -19.73
CA ARG A 514 2.64 -20.67 -20.11
C ARG A 514 1.81 -20.17 -18.92
N VAL A 515 0.98 -19.15 -19.13
CA VAL A 515 0.06 -18.63 -18.10
C VAL A 515 -0.91 -19.74 -17.66
N ILE A 516 -0.98 -19.99 -16.34
CA ILE A 516 -2.00 -20.85 -15.72
C ILE A 516 -3.17 -19.98 -15.28
N ASN A 517 -2.89 -18.93 -14.48
CA ASN A 517 -3.88 -18.00 -13.97
C ASN A 517 -3.26 -16.65 -13.57
N GLY A 518 -4.11 -15.71 -13.19
CA GLY A 518 -3.76 -14.39 -12.68
C GLY A 518 -3.86 -13.28 -13.71
N PRO A 519 -3.46 -12.04 -13.37
CA PRO A 519 -3.65 -10.90 -14.26
C PRO A 519 -2.72 -10.92 -15.49
N ALA A 520 -1.67 -11.73 -15.53
CA ALA A 520 -0.86 -11.92 -16.74
C ALA A 520 -1.70 -12.55 -17.85
N LYS A 521 -1.67 -11.94 -19.03
CA LYS A 521 -2.42 -12.40 -20.24
C LYS A 521 -1.51 -12.95 -21.32
N LYS A 522 -0.19 -12.95 -21.10
CA LYS A 522 0.83 -13.43 -22.02
C LYS A 522 1.76 -14.37 -21.30
N ASP A 523 2.21 -15.39 -22.00
CA ASP A 523 3.22 -16.34 -21.51
C ASP A 523 4.56 -15.62 -21.25
N LEU A 524 5.39 -16.18 -20.36
CA LEU A 524 6.76 -15.72 -20.17
C LEU A 524 7.57 -16.00 -21.45
N GLU A 525 8.43 -15.07 -21.82
CA GLU A 525 9.26 -15.19 -23.01
C GLU A 525 10.25 -16.35 -22.87
N GLN A 526 10.33 -17.20 -23.88
CA GLN A 526 11.32 -18.28 -23.93
C GLN A 526 12.74 -17.71 -24.04
N LYS A 527 13.68 -18.26 -23.26
CA LYS A 527 15.09 -17.87 -23.29
C LYS A 527 15.95 -19.06 -23.76
N GLN A 528 16.95 -18.78 -24.58
CA GLN A 528 17.96 -19.76 -24.98
C GLN A 528 19.16 -19.63 -24.04
N LEU A 529 19.57 -20.73 -23.40
CA LEU A 529 20.69 -20.80 -22.46
C LEU A 529 21.82 -21.64 -23.00
#